data_6ca031fbb45b9ad72b45e2d8ecb78ea4
#
_entry.id   6ca031fbb45b9ad72b45e2d8ecb78ea4
#
_cell.length_a   1.000
_cell.length_b   1.000
_cell.length_c   1.000
_cell.angle_alpha   90.00
_cell.angle_beta   90.00
_cell.angle_gamma   90.00
#
_symmetry.space_group_name_H-M   'P 1'
#
loop_
_entity.id
_entity.type
_entity.pdbx_description
1 polymer ?
#
loop_
_entity_poly.entity_id
_entity_poly.type
_entity_poly.pdbx_seq_one_letter_code
_entity_poly.pdbx_strand_id
1 'polypeptide(L)'
;MRGKCLYRLGAGIAFFLAAVACSLFVSPAAWSADTPVPADSRLKTIAAKKVIRIAYRADARPFAFLNDNKEPLGYTIDLCQQVVKSIQEQFKLPELKIEWVPVTVETRFSAVATGKADMECGSSTVTLSRMKEIDFSNLVFVESTGVLVASNSDIHSFADLAGKKIAVVSGTTNEKVVKEHLKLRNLNATVVTVKDRDEAVAALEAGKVDGFASDKLLLAGAQVKHPEALAMLPDDLSIEQYAIVLPRGDWAFRLAVNTGLAQFFRAGKTNDLFERWFFGSRPGLLLEALYALGRISD
;
A
#
# COMPACT_ATOMS: atom_id res chain seq x y z
N MET A 1 -57.70 28.95 74.14
CA MET A 1 -58.99 28.81 73.43
C MET A 1 -58.73 27.83 72.25
N ARG A 2 -59.16 26.62 72.40
CA ARG A 2 -60.20 25.92 71.62
C ARG A 2 -60.00 26.11 70.09
N GLY A 3 -59.85 25.10 69.27
CA GLY A 3 -60.57 23.86 69.22
C GLY A 3 -60.05 22.88 68.24
N LYS A 4 -60.45 21.75 68.46
CA LYS A 4 -60.45 20.45 67.81
C LYS A 4 -60.92 20.49 66.33
N CYS A 5 -60.41 19.65 65.44
CA CYS A 5 -61.17 18.47 65.01
C CYS A 5 -60.53 17.81 63.77
N LEU A 6 -60.31 16.55 63.89
CA LEU A 6 -60.77 15.34 63.17
C LEU A 6 -60.21 14.96 61.78
N TYR A 7 -59.58 13.88 61.84
CA TYR A 7 -59.52 12.67 60.93
C TYR A 7 -60.04 12.73 59.51
N ARG A 8 -59.24 12.28 58.60
CA ARG A 8 -59.69 11.23 57.70
C ARG A 8 -58.48 10.44 57.09
N LEU A 9 -58.57 9.12 57.23
CA LEU A 9 -57.73 8.16 56.50
C LEU A 9 -57.94 8.28 55.01
N GLY A 10 -56.84 8.16 54.27
CA GLY A 10 -56.85 7.95 52.83
C GLY A 10 -55.69 7.01 52.43
N ALA A 11 -56.04 5.80 52.06
CA ALA A 11 -55.10 4.81 51.60
C ALA A 11 -54.39 5.27 50.31
N GLY A 12 -53.09 5.47 50.35
CA GLY A 12 -52.27 5.81 49.20
C GLY A 12 -51.58 4.59 48.64
N ILE A 13 -51.93 4.24 47.43
CA ILE A 13 -51.39 3.17 46.60
C ILE A 13 -49.92 3.51 46.29
N ALA A 14 -49.01 2.66 46.75
CA ALA A 14 -47.62 2.71 46.38
C ALA A 14 -47.43 2.14 44.95
N PHE A 15 -47.17 3.03 43.97
CA PHE A 15 -46.72 2.65 42.64
C PHE A 15 -45.22 2.32 42.69
N PHE A 16 -44.88 1.07 42.64
CA PHE A 16 -43.55 0.59 42.36
C PHE A 16 -43.26 0.78 40.84
N LEU A 17 -42.56 1.83 40.49
CA LEU A 17 -41.96 1.99 39.19
C LEU A 17 -40.71 1.10 39.11
N ALA A 18 -40.89 -0.11 38.58
CA ALA A 18 -39.76 -0.97 38.16
C ALA A 18 -39.18 -0.36 36.88
N ALA A 19 -38.05 0.38 37.01
CA ALA A 19 -37.23 0.81 35.88
C ALA A 19 -36.52 -0.42 35.35
N VAL A 20 -37.06 -1.03 34.29
CA VAL A 20 -36.34 -2.03 33.48
C VAL A 20 -35.30 -1.29 32.67
N ALA A 21 -34.06 -1.23 33.18
CA ALA A 21 -32.89 -0.79 32.42
C ALA A 21 -32.61 -1.86 31.35
N CYS A 22 -33.18 -1.69 30.16
CA CYS A 22 -32.85 -2.47 28.99
C CYS A 22 -31.44 -2.01 28.52
N SER A 23 -30.41 -2.63 29.06
CA SER A 23 -29.03 -2.46 28.58
C SER A 23 -28.96 -3.07 27.19
N LEU A 24 -29.14 -2.25 26.16
CA LEU A 24 -28.81 -2.59 24.80
C LEU A 24 -27.28 -2.79 24.75
N PHE A 25 -26.83 -4.02 25.00
CA PHE A 25 -25.52 -4.45 24.57
C PHE A 25 -25.54 -4.42 23.03
N VAL A 26 -25.11 -3.30 22.47
CA VAL A 26 -24.68 -3.25 21.07
C VAL A 26 -23.40 -4.08 21.03
N SER A 27 -23.58 -5.39 20.80
CA SER A 27 -22.44 -6.23 20.42
C SER A 27 -21.84 -5.60 19.17
N PRO A 28 -20.51 -5.36 19.11
CA PRO A 28 -19.90 -5.00 17.85
C PRO A 28 -20.30 -6.09 16.86
N ALA A 29 -20.91 -5.71 15.76
CA ALA A 29 -21.27 -6.63 14.69
C ALA A 29 -19.96 -7.25 14.19
N ALA A 30 -19.60 -8.40 14.79
CA ALA A 30 -18.63 -9.28 14.17
C ALA A 30 -19.20 -9.56 12.79
N TRP A 31 -18.42 -9.30 11.75
CA TRP A 31 -18.79 -9.62 10.38
C TRP A 31 -19.37 -11.02 10.39
N SER A 32 -20.67 -11.09 10.06
CA SER A 32 -21.40 -12.35 10.08
C SER A 32 -20.66 -13.31 9.16
N ALA A 33 -20.27 -14.46 9.69
CA ALA A 33 -19.68 -15.56 8.94
C ALA A 33 -20.61 -16.09 7.82
N ASP A 34 -21.76 -15.46 7.62
CA ASP A 34 -22.85 -15.87 6.75
C ASP A 34 -22.83 -15.26 5.35
N THR A 35 -21.92 -14.35 5.03
CA THR A 35 -21.77 -13.95 3.62
C THR A 35 -20.99 -15.03 2.89
N PRO A 36 -21.64 -15.83 2.01
CA PRO A 36 -20.97 -16.96 1.39
C PRO A 36 -19.85 -16.45 0.49
N VAL A 37 -18.62 -16.85 0.81
CA VAL A 37 -17.46 -16.60 -0.04
C VAL A 37 -17.72 -17.28 -1.40
N PRO A 38 -17.64 -16.55 -2.54
CA PRO A 38 -17.84 -17.12 -3.86
C PRO A 38 -16.97 -18.33 -4.12
N ALA A 39 -17.50 -19.30 -4.88
CA ALA A 39 -16.81 -20.58 -5.12
C ALA A 39 -15.46 -20.42 -5.80
N ASP A 40 -15.34 -19.40 -6.63
CA ASP A 40 -14.16 -19.03 -7.43
C ASP A 40 -13.21 -18.05 -6.70
N SER A 41 -13.57 -17.57 -5.52
CA SER A 41 -12.69 -16.70 -4.73
C SER A 41 -11.41 -17.41 -4.27
N ARG A 42 -10.29 -16.69 -4.33
CA ARG A 42 -8.99 -17.12 -3.77
C ARG A 42 -9.08 -17.48 -2.30
N LEU A 43 -9.95 -16.83 -1.53
CA LEU A 43 -10.15 -17.13 -0.11
C LEU A 43 -10.49 -18.59 0.15
N LYS A 44 -11.30 -19.24 -0.71
CA LYS A 44 -11.59 -20.67 -0.56
C LYS A 44 -10.36 -21.54 -0.72
N THR A 45 -9.55 -21.24 -1.73
CA THR A 45 -8.30 -21.97 -1.96
C THR A 45 -7.30 -21.72 -0.82
N ILE A 46 -7.17 -20.46 -0.39
CA ILE A 46 -6.30 -20.07 0.73
C ILE A 46 -6.74 -20.80 2.02
N ALA A 47 -8.03 -20.78 2.35
CA ALA A 47 -8.56 -21.44 3.55
C ALA A 47 -8.36 -22.95 3.50
N ALA A 48 -8.61 -23.59 2.36
CA ALA A 48 -8.46 -25.04 2.20
C ALA A 48 -6.99 -25.49 2.28
N LYS A 49 -6.07 -24.75 1.67
CA LYS A 49 -4.63 -25.05 1.65
C LYS A 49 -3.87 -24.53 2.87
N LYS A 50 -4.45 -23.57 3.60
CA LYS A 50 -3.80 -22.82 4.69
C LYS A 50 -2.48 -22.17 4.23
N VAL A 51 -2.45 -21.72 2.97
CA VAL A 51 -1.31 -21.07 2.33
C VAL A 51 -1.82 -19.89 1.52
N ILE A 52 -1.16 -18.74 1.67
CA ILE A 52 -1.33 -17.57 0.82
C ILE A 52 -0.01 -17.29 0.09
N ARG A 53 -0.08 -17.16 -1.23
CA ARG A 53 1.09 -16.89 -2.08
C ARG A 53 1.19 -15.41 -2.35
N ILE A 54 2.30 -14.81 -1.93
CA ILE A 54 2.53 -13.38 -2.06
C ILE A 54 3.66 -13.14 -3.04
N ALA A 55 3.33 -12.49 -4.17
CA ALA A 55 4.34 -12.01 -5.10
C ALA A 55 5.04 -10.78 -4.53
N TYR A 56 6.36 -10.72 -4.70
CA TYR A 56 7.19 -9.61 -4.26
C TYR A 56 8.32 -9.31 -5.26
N ARG A 57 8.79 -8.07 -5.28
CA ARG A 57 9.97 -7.66 -6.04
C ARG A 57 11.18 -7.56 -5.14
N ALA A 58 12.33 -8.06 -5.61
CA ALA A 58 13.59 -8.00 -4.86
C ALA A 58 14.32 -6.65 -4.99
N ASP A 59 13.93 -5.80 -5.96
CA ASP A 59 14.61 -4.56 -6.36
C ASP A 59 13.86 -3.27 -5.97
N ALA A 60 12.86 -3.32 -5.11
CA ALA A 60 11.99 -2.19 -4.78
C ALA A 60 12.16 -1.70 -3.32
N ARG A 61 13.42 -1.57 -2.84
CA ARG A 61 13.71 -0.96 -1.52
C ARG A 61 13.23 0.50 -1.49
N PRO A 62 12.55 0.94 -0.43
CA PRO A 62 12.30 0.26 0.86
C PRO A 62 10.99 -0.52 0.92
N PHE A 63 10.20 -0.65 -0.15
CA PHE A 63 8.87 -1.27 -0.17
C PHE A 63 8.90 -2.79 -0.16
N ALA A 64 9.71 -3.40 -1.05
CA ALA A 64 9.92 -4.83 -1.13
C ALA A 64 11.34 -5.12 -1.66
N PHE A 65 12.10 -5.90 -0.91
CA PHE A 65 13.47 -6.29 -1.28
C PHE A 65 13.91 -7.53 -0.51
N LEU A 66 15.05 -8.08 -0.84
CA LEU A 66 15.65 -9.18 -0.08
C LEU A 66 16.69 -8.65 0.92
N ASN A 67 16.66 -9.19 2.15
CA ASN A 67 17.75 -9.01 3.10
C ASN A 67 18.94 -9.93 2.75
N ASP A 68 20.00 -9.90 3.57
CA ASP A 68 21.21 -10.72 3.39
C ASP A 68 20.92 -12.23 3.49
N ASN A 69 19.87 -12.61 4.23
CA ASN A 69 19.39 -13.99 4.36
C ASN A 69 18.46 -14.41 3.20
N LYS A 70 18.28 -13.56 2.19
CA LYS A 70 17.37 -13.76 1.05
C LYS A 70 15.89 -13.86 1.45
N GLU A 71 15.52 -13.22 2.54
CA GLU A 71 14.13 -13.12 2.99
C GLU A 71 13.48 -11.81 2.50
N PRO A 72 12.22 -11.84 2.03
CA PRO A 72 11.49 -10.64 1.65
C PRO A 72 11.24 -9.73 2.83
N LEU A 73 11.65 -8.47 2.71
CA LEU A 73 11.44 -7.40 3.68
C LEU A 73 10.97 -6.12 2.98
N GLY A 74 10.44 -5.20 3.75
CA GLY A 74 10.07 -3.86 3.30
C GLY A 74 8.74 -3.38 3.84
N TYR A 75 8.46 -2.10 3.63
CA TYR A 75 7.23 -1.46 4.09
C TYR A 75 5.97 -2.21 3.65
N THR A 76 5.85 -2.51 2.36
CA THR A 76 4.66 -3.20 1.83
C THR A 76 4.64 -4.68 2.22
N ILE A 77 5.80 -5.29 2.40
CA ILE A 77 5.92 -6.68 2.91
C ILE A 77 5.36 -6.76 4.34
N ASP A 78 5.81 -5.88 5.24
CA ASP A 78 5.31 -5.83 6.62
C ASP A 78 3.79 -5.56 6.66
N LEU A 79 3.31 -4.63 5.82
CA LEU A 79 1.88 -4.33 5.73
C LEU A 79 1.07 -5.55 5.26
N CYS A 80 1.56 -6.26 4.24
CA CYS A 80 0.92 -7.49 3.75
C CYS A 80 0.93 -8.61 4.79
N GLN A 81 1.96 -8.73 5.61
CA GLN A 81 1.97 -9.69 6.73
C GLN A 81 0.87 -9.36 7.75
N GLN A 82 0.59 -8.06 8.03
CA GLN A 82 -0.54 -7.67 8.88
C GLN A 82 -1.89 -8.01 8.23
N VAL A 83 -2.02 -7.81 6.92
CA VAL A 83 -3.21 -8.22 6.16
C VAL A 83 -3.41 -9.74 6.24
N VAL A 84 -2.37 -10.54 6.07
CA VAL A 84 -2.44 -12.00 6.20
C VAL A 84 -2.88 -12.42 7.60
N LYS A 85 -2.35 -11.79 8.65
CA LYS A 85 -2.78 -12.03 10.02
C LYS A 85 -4.27 -11.71 10.22
N SER A 86 -4.73 -10.59 9.68
CA SER A 86 -6.15 -10.23 9.71
C SER A 86 -7.01 -11.24 8.96
N ILE A 87 -6.61 -11.72 7.77
CA ILE A 87 -7.33 -12.77 7.03
C ILE A 87 -7.40 -14.06 7.85
N GLN A 88 -6.31 -14.46 8.50
CA GLN A 88 -6.29 -15.63 9.38
C GLN A 88 -7.34 -15.49 10.50
N GLU A 89 -7.43 -14.32 11.14
CA GLU A 89 -8.40 -14.02 12.20
C GLU A 89 -9.84 -13.98 11.66
N GLN A 90 -10.10 -13.29 10.53
CA GLN A 90 -11.41 -13.19 9.89
C GLN A 90 -12.02 -14.56 9.55
N PHE A 91 -11.20 -15.50 9.07
CA PHE A 91 -11.61 -16.83 8.67
C PHE A 91 -11.36 -17.91 9.75
N LYS A 92 -10.94 -17.50 10.96
CA LYS A 92 -10.66 -18.39 12.10
C LYS A 92 -9.75 -19.55 11.71
N LEU A 93 -8.76 -19.29 10.87
CA LEU A 93 -7.82 -20.32 10.45
C LEU A 93 -6.80 -20.57 11.59
N PRO A 94 -6.50 -21.83 11.93
CA PRO A 94 -5.53 -22.12 12.99
C PRO A 94 -4.11 -21.67 12.61
N GLU A 95 -3.81 -21.68 11.32
CA GLU A 95 -2.55 -21.24 10.74
C GLU A 95 -2.78 -20.78 9.30
N LEU A 96 -2.03 -19.75 8.86
CA LEU A 96 -1.98 -19.31 7.48
C LEU A 96 -0.51 -19.03 7.10
N LYS A 97 0.09 -19.93 6.33
CA LYS A 97 1.48 -19.81 5.88
C LYS A 97 1.60 -18.89 4.69
N ILE A 98 2.65 -18.08 4.67
CA ILE A 98 3.01 -17.27 3.51
C ILE A 98 4.01 -18.05 2.66
N GLU A 99 3.71 -18.18 1.37
CA GLU A 99 4.63 -18.63 0.35
C GLU A 99 5.05 -17.44 -0.53
N TRP A 100 6.33 -17.14 -0.55
CA TRP A 100 6.87 -15.98 -1.27
C TRP A 100 7.16 -16.34 -2.72
N VAL A 101 6.64 -15.54 -3.66
CA VAL A 101 6.76 -15.71 -5.10
C VAL A 101 7.58 -14.55 -5.68
N PRO A 102 8.84 -14.74 -6.06
CA PRO A 102 9.63 -13.67 -6.66
C PRO A 102 9.10 -13.30 -8.05
N VAL A 103 8.98 -12.00 -8.30
CA VAL A 103 8.53 -11.45 -9.59
C VAL A 103 9.37 -10.26 -10.01
N THR A 104 9.28 -9.90 -11.30
CA THR A 104 9.88 -8.70 -11.89
C THR A 104 8.82 -7.63 -12.16
N VAL A 105 9.22 -6.44 -12.62
CA VAL A 105 8.28 -5.40 -13.12
C VAL A 105 7.35 -5.97 -14.18
N GLU A 106 7.88 -6.80 -15.08
CA GLU A 106 7.13 -7.37 -16.20
C GLU A 106 6.13 -8.45 -15.74
N THR A 107 6.51 -9.29 -14.79
CA THR A 107 5.75 -10.50 -14.43
C THR A 107 4.80 -10.34 -13.25
N ARG A 108 4.87 -9.24 -12.47
CA ARG A 108 4.11 -9.08 -11.22
C ARG A 108 2.59 -9.17 -11.39
N PHE A 109 2.04 -8.54 -12.44
CA PHE A 109 0.60 -8.53 -12.69
C PHE A 109 0.11 -9.87 -13.23
N SER A 110 0.83 -10.45 -14.19
CA SER A 110 0.48 -11.77 -14.72
C SER A 110 0.57 -12.87 -13.68
N ALA A 111 1.50 -12.78 -12.71
CA ALA A 111 1.58 -13.75 -11.61
C ALA A 111 0.30 -13.78 -10.77
N VAL A 112 -0.34 -12.61 -10.52
CA VAL A 112 -1.62 -12.52 -9.82
C VAL A 112 -2.78 -12.92 -10.74
N ALA A 113 -2.84 -12.38 -11.95
CA ALA A 113 -3.92 -12.66 -12.90
C ALA A 113 -4.08 -14.16 -13.21
N THR A 114 -2.96 -14.88 -13.37
CA THR A 114 -2.95 -16.32 -13.70
C THR A 114 -3.02 -17.23 -12.49
N GLY A 115 -2.97 -16.67 -11.28
CA GLY A 115 -3.03 -17.44 -10.04
C GLY A 115 -1.71 -18.13 -9.63
N LYS A 116 -0.60 -17.70 -10.16
CA LYS A 116 0.74 -18.08 -9.66
C LYS A 116 0.96 -17.48 -8.25
N ALA A 117 0.44 -16.28 -8.00
CA ALA A 117 0.35 -15.66 -6.69
C ALA A 117 -1.10 -15.24 -6.39
N ASP A 118 -1.44 -15.09 -5.11
CA ASP A 118 -2.77 -14.67 -4.70
C ASP A 118 -2.86 -13.13 -4.60
N MET A 119 -1.78 -12.46 -4.21
CA MET A 119 -1.63 -10.99 -4.24
C MET A 119 -0.18 -10.59 -4.51
N GLU A 120 0.06 -9.31 -4.90
CA GLU A 120 1.42 -8.75 -5.02
C GLU A 120 1.60 -7.59 -4.06
N CYS A 121 2.71 -7.63 -3.32
CA CYS A 121 3.09 -6.69 -2.28
C CYS A 121 4.42 -6.01 -2.66
N GLY A 122 4.30 -4.87 -3.33
CA GLY A 122 5.46 -4.11 -3.81
C GLY A 122 5.17 -2.61 -3.89
N SER A 123 5.67 -1.98 -4.95
CA SER A 123 5.46 -0.58 -5.29
C SER A 123 4.64 -0.46 -6.57
N SER A 124 3.42 -1.01 -6.57
CA SER A 124 2.59 -1.07 -7.77
C SER A 124 1.58 0.07 -7.81
N THR A 125 1.78 0.99 -8.76
CA THR A 125 0.90 2.13 -9.00
C THR A 125 -0.44 1.70 -9.58
N VAL A 126 -1.52 2.22 -9.03
CA VAL A 126 -2.89 2.06 -9.54
C VAL A 126 -3.05 2.83 -10.85
N THR A 127 -3.50 2.16 -11.91
CA THR A 127 -3.89 2.81 -13.17
C THR A 127 -5.12 2.16 -13.78
N LEU A 128 -5.92 2.94 -14.51
CA LEU A 128 -7.10 2.41 -15.22
C LEU A 128 -6.73 1.33 -16.25
N SER A 129 -5.56 1.44 -16.88
CA SER A 129 -5.10 0.42 -17.83
C SER A 129 -4.81 -0.92 -17.15
N ARG A 130 -4.14 -0.89 -15.99
CA ARG A 130 -3.85 -2.09 -15.17
C ARG A 130 -5.12 -2.73 -14.61
N MET A 131 -6.11 -1.91 -14.24
CA MET A 131 -7.42 -2.40 -13.78
C MET A 131 -8.20 -3.21 -14.81
N LYS A 132 -7.78 -3.22 -16.08
CA LYS A 132 -8.38 -4.11 -17.09
C LYS A 132 -8.01 -5.58 -16.87
N GLU A 133 -6.89 -5.86 -16.20
CA GLU A 133 -6.32 -7.20 -16.04
C GLU A 133 -6.30 -7.68 -14.58
N ILE A 134 -6.18 -6.74 -13.64
CA ILE A 134 -6.08 -7.00 -12.20
C ILE A 134 -6.94 -6.00 -11.41
N ASP A 135 -7.20 -6.29 -10.15
CA ASP A 135 -7.77 -5.35 -9.20
C ASP A 135 -6.71 -4.84 -8.21
N PHE A 136 -7.09 -3.85 -7.44
CA PHE A 136 -6.26 -3.24 -6.41
C PHE A 136 -7.01 -3.17 -5.08
N SER A 137 -6.27 -3.21 -3.98
CA SER A 137 -6.75 -2.86 -2.65
C SER A 137 -7.04 -1.36 -2.55
N ASN A 138 -7.48 -0.91 -1.37
CA ASN A 138 -7.34 0.48 -0.98
C ASN A 138 -5.86 0.89 -1.06
N LEU A 139 -5.61 2.20 -1.23
CA LEU A 139 -4.27 2.74 -1.34
C LEU A 139 -3.47 2.49 -0.05
N VAL A 140 -2.19 2.19 -0.21
CA VAL A 140 -1.26 1.92 0.90
C VAL A 140 -0.13 2.93 0.99
N PHE A 141 0.14 3.65 -0.10
CA PHE A 141 1.20 4.66 -0.18
C PHE A 141 0.92 5.69 -1.28
N VAL A 142 1.57 6.85 -1.18
CA VAL A 142 1.62 7.87 -2.23
C VAL A 142 3.07 8.28 -2.44
N GLU A 143 3.49 8.32 -3.68
CA GLU A 143 4.84 8.61 -4.12
C GLU A 143 4.83 9.59 -5.30
N SER A 144 6.01 10.02 -5.75
CA SER A 144 6.17 10.80 -6.98
C SER A 144 7.30 10.26 -7.85
N THR A 145 7.22 10.50 -9.16
CA THR A 145 8.34 10.26 -10.07
C THR A 145 9.37 11.39 -9.95
N GLY A 146 10.61 11.03 -9.70
CA GLY A 146 11.76 11.92 -9.72
C GLY A 146 12.84 11.45 -10.70
N VAL A 147 13.97 12.14 -10.68
CA VAL A 147 15.15 11.80 -11.51
C VAL A 147 16.41 11.86 -10.66
N LEU A 148 17.25 10.83 -10.73
CA LEU A 148 18.64 10.83 -10.29
C LEU A 148 19.55 11.24 -11.43
N VAL A 149 20.57 12.03 -11.11
CA VAL A 149 21.65 12.43 -12.01
C VAL A 149 23.00 12.24 -11.31
N ALA A 150 24.11 12.33 -12.04
CA ALA A 150 25.42 12.38 -11.42
C ALA A 150 25.57 13.67 -10.61
N SER A 151 26.12 13.59 -9.38
CA SER A 151 26.27 14.76 -8.47
C SER A 151 27.14 15.87 -9.05
N ASN A 152 28.07 15.51 -9.92
CA ASN A 152 28.98 16.45 -10.58
C ASN A 152 28.48 16.92 -11.95
N SER A 153 27.23 16.66 -12.32
CA SER A 153 26.65 17.12 -13.59
C SER A 153 26.09 18.54 -13.47
N ASP A 154 25.95 19.22 -14.61
CA ASP A 154 25.33 20.55 -14.73
C ASP A 154 23.77 20.44 -14.82
N ILE A 155 23.20 19.30 -14.44
CA ILE A 155 21.75 19.05 -14.50
C ILE A 155 21.16 19.30 -13.11
N HIS A 156 20.35 20.35 -12.97
CA HIS A 156 19.76 20.78 -11.70
C HIS A 156 18.23 20.75 -11.72
N SER A 157 17.62 20.53 -12.89
CA SER A 157 16.17 20.44 -13.08
C SER A 157 15.82 19.47 -14.20
N PHE A 158 14.56 19.08 -14.31
CA PHE A 158 14.09 18.27 -15.43
C PHE A 158 14.26 18.98 -16.78
N ALA A 159 14.25 20.30 -16.81
CA ALA A 159 14.46 21.08 -18.05
C ALA A 159 15.89 20.93 -18.62
N ASP A 160 16.88 20.75 -17.75
CA ASP A 160 18.29 20.59 -18.15
C ASP A 160 18.58 19.24 -18.83
N LEU A 161 17.59 18.34 -18.83
CA LEU A 161 17.66 17.06 -19.54
C LEU A 161 17.41 17.19 -21.06
N ALA A 162 17.22 18.41 -21.60
CA ALA A 162 17.14 18.65 -23.02
C ALA A 162 18.42 18.17 -23.74
N GLY A 163 18.28 17.35 -24.79
CA GLY A 163 19.40 16.74 -25.53
C GLY A 163 20.09 15.57 -24.80
N LYS A 164 19.64 15.20 -23.63
CA LYS A 164 20.23 14.16 -22.75
C LYS A 164 19.55 12.81 -22.92
N LYS A 165 20.15 11.78 -22.28
CA LYS A 165 19.60 10.41 -22.22
C LYS A 165 19.04 10.14 -20.83
N ILE A 166 17.80 9.70 -20.75
CA ILE A 166 17.11 9.40 -19.49
C ILE A 166 16.77 7.91 -19.46
N ALA A 167 17.35 7.15 -18.51
CA ALA A 167 16.97 5.77 -18.26
C ALA A 167 15.61 5.70 -17.57
N VAL A 168 14.81 4.72 -17.93
CA VAL A 168 13.56 4.33 -17.26
C VAL A 168 13.42 2.82 -17.29
N VAL A 169 12.84 2.23 -16.25
CA VAL A 169 12.54 0.79 -16.27
C VAL A 169 11.31 0.54 -17.14
N SER A 170 11.44 -0.37 -18.09
CA SER A 170 10.37 -0.71 -19.05
C SER A 170 9.09 -1.16 -18.35
N GLY A 171 7.91 -0.74 -18.84
CA GLY A 171 6.60 -1.12 -18.32
C GLY A 171 6.20 -0.45 -17.01
N THR A 172 6.96 0.56 -16.55
CA THR A 172 6.62 1.39 -15.38
C THR A 172 5.75 2.59 -15.76
N THR A 173 5.08 3.17 -14.77
CA THR A 173 4.40 4.47 -14.91
C THR A 173 5.40 5.59 -15.14
N ASN A 174 6.59 5.49 -14.54
CA ASN A 174 7.67 6.47 -14.70
C ASN A 174 8.11 6.62 -16.18
N GLU A 175 8.20 5.51 -16.94
CA GLU A 175 8.46 5.57 -18.37
C GLU A 175 7.44 6.43 -19.11
N LYS A 176 6.15 6.25 -18.82
CA LYS A 176 5.06 7.02 -19.41
C LYS A 176 5.13 8.49 -18.98
N VAL A 177 5.31 8.74 -17.69
CA VAL A 177 5.40 10.09 -17.10
C VAL A 177 6.54 10.90 -17.73
N VAL A 178 7.74 10.31 -17.86
CA VAL A 178 8.88 10.98 -18.50
C VAL A 178 8.56 11.35 -19.93
N LYS A 179 8.02 10.40 -20.74
CA LYS A 179 7.64 10.67 -22.13
C LYS A 179 6.59 11.78 -22.27
N GLU A 180 5.60 11.80 -21.37
CA GLU A 180 4.56 12.84 -21.32
C GLU A 180 5.15 14.21 -20.96
N HIS A 181 6.02 14.30 -19.94
CA HIS A 181 6.67 15.56 -19.55
C HIS A 181 7.61 16.11 -20.62
N LEU A 182 8.36 15.24 -21.31
CA LEU A 182 9.20 15.66 -22.44
C LEU A 182 8.32 16.27 -23.56
N LYS A 183 7.21 15.62 -23.88
CA LYS A 183 6.28 16.15 -24.88
C LYS A 183 5.62 17.45 -24.45
N LEU A 184 5.09 17.53 -23.23
CA LEU A 184 4.38 18.71 -22.71
C LEU A 184 5.28 19.94 -22.61
N ARG A 185 6.55 19.74 -22.25
CA ARG A 185 7.55 20.81 -22.10
C ARG A 185 8.34 21.07 -23.40
N ASN A 186 8.02 20.33 -24.48
CA ASN A 186 8.75 20.38 -25.76
C ASN A 186 10.26 20.19 -25.61
N LEU A 187 10.66 19.24 -24.73
CA LEU A 187 12.06 18.92 -24.49
C LEU A 187 12.51 17.75 -25.36
N ASN A 188 13.61 17.93 -26.07
CA ASN A 188 14.22 16.89 -26.89
C ASN A 188 15.22 16.09 -26.05
N ALA A 189 14.78 14.98 -25.45
CA ALA A 189 15.64 14.02 -24.72
C ALA A 189 15.37 12.60 -25.21
N THR A 190 16.37 11.72 -25.10
CA THR A 190 16.27 10.32 -25.48
C THR A 190 15.90 9.47 -24.28
N VAL A 191 14.76 8.79 -24.33
CA VAL A 191 14.36 7.82 -23.29
C VAL A 191 14.99 6.47 -23.61
N VAL A 192 15.81 5.96 -22.67
CA VAL A 192 16.47 4.65 -22.74
C VAL A 192 15.78 3.69 -21.78
N THR A 193 15.16 2.65 -22.30
CA THR A 193 14.51 1.63 -21.48
C THR A 193 15.50 0.57 -21.02
N VAL A 194 15.45 0.23 -19.73
CA VAL A 194 16.24 -0.81 -19.08
C VAL A 194 15.33 -1.84 -18.44
N LYS A 195 15.86 -3.01 -18.07
CA LYS A 195 15.05 -4.11 -17.50
C LYS A 195 14.73 -3.92 -16.01
N ASP A 196 15.67 -3.37 -15.25
CA ASP A 196 15.57 -3.19 -13.80
C ASP A 196 16.32 -1.93 -13.31
N ARG A 197 16.22 -1.65 -12.02
CA ARG A 197 16.84 -0.46 -11.41
C ARG A 197 18.35 -0.57 -11.29
N ASP A 198 18.88 -1.77 -11.06
CA ASP A 198 20.34 -1.95 -10.92
C ASP A 198 21.03 -1.67 -12.26
N GLU A 199 20.42 -2.07 -13.38
CA GLU A 199 20.90 -1.72 -14.73
C GLU A 199 20.85 -0.20 -14.97
N ALA A 200 19.76 0.48 -14.52
CA ALA A 200 19.63 1.93 -14.66
C ALA A 200 20.70 2.68 -13.88
N VAL A 201 20.93 2.31 -12.61
CA VAL A 201 21.97 2.92 -11.76
C VAL A 201 23.35 2.68 -12.34
N ALA A 202 23.67 1.45 -12.76
CA ALA A 202 24.95 1.14 -13.39
C ALA A 202 25.16 1.91 -14.69
N ALA A 203 24.11 2.14 -15.49
CA ALA A 203 24.19 2.94 -16.71
C ALA A 203 24.44 4.42 -16.40
N LEU A 204 23.83 4.96 -15.34
CA LEU A 204 24.02 6.35 -14.87
C LEU A 204 25.46 6.56 -14.35
N GLU A 205 25.94 5.68 -13.50
CA GLU A 205 27.31 5.74 -12.96
C GLU A 205 28.39 5.62 -14.05
N ALA A 206 28.10 4.79 -15.07
CA ALA A 206 29.00 4.62 -16.22
C ALA A 206 28.91 5.78 -17.26
N GLY A 207 28.07 6.80 -17.02
CA GLY A 207 27.85 7.91 -17.96
C GLY A 207 27.21 7.49 -19.30
N LYS A 208 26.58 6.33 -19.38
CA LYS A 208 25.85 5.86 -20.57
C LYS A 208 24.50 6.57 -20.73
N VAL A 209 23.94 7.04 -19.63
CA VAL A 209 22.76 7.91 -19.53
C VAL A 209 23.06 9.08 -18.59
N ASP A 210 22.35 10.18 -18.76
CA ASP A 210 22.56 11.42 -18.00
C ASP A 210 21.60 11.51 -16.79
N GLY A 211 20.50 10.77 -16.82
CA GLY A 211 19.54 10.69 -15.73
C GLY A 211 18.86 9.33 -15.66
N PHE A 212 18.36 8.98 -14.45
CA PHE A 212 17.52 7.81 -14.22
C PHE A 212 16.22 8.24 -13.53
N ALA A 213 15.08 8.04 -14.17
CA ALA A 213 13.78 8.37 -13.63
C ALA A 213 13.08 7.15 -13.04
N SER A 214 12.61 7.29 -11.81
CA SER A 214 11.81 6.30 -11.06
C SER A 214 11.08 7.01 -9.92
N ASP A 215 10.38 6.25 -9.07
CA ASP A 215 9.77 6.77 -7.85
C ASP A 215 10.85 7.27 -6.89
N LYS A 216 10.68 8.46 -6.30
CA LYS A 216 11.71 9.15 -5.50
C LYS A 216 12.27 8.30 -4.36
N LEU A 217 11.42 7.58 -3.62
CA LEU A 217 11.92 6.72 -2.53
C LEU A 217 12.70 5.50 -3.05
N LEU A 218 12.36 4.99 -4.22
CA LEU A 218 13.15 3.94 -4.86
C LEU A 218 14.51 4.49 -5.34
N LEU A 219 14.53 5.72 -5.84
CA LEU A 219 15.77 6.44 -6.18
C LEU A 219 16.60 6.76 -4.94
N ALA A 220 15.98 7.20 -3.84
CA ALA A 220 16.65 7.44 -2.57
C ALA A 220 17.33 6.17 -2.04
N GLY A 221 16.72 5.01 -2.23
CA GLY A 221 17.33 3.72 -1.90
C GLY A 221 18.60 3.41 -2.70
N ALA A 222 18.70 3.89 -3.94
CA ALA A 222 19.93 3.82 -4.75
C ALA A 222 20.94 4.90 -4.30
N GLN A 223 20.48 6.13 -4.07
CA GLN A 223 21.33 7.25 -3.64
C GLN A 223 22.06 6.97 -2.32
N VAL A 224 21.38 6.34 -1.35
CA VAL A 224 22.00 5.96 -0.05
C VAL A 224 23.20 5.02 -0.23
N LYS A 225 23.23 4.21 -1.28
CA LYS A 225 24.37 3.34 -1.60
C LYS A 225 25.51 4.12 -2.28
N HIS A 226 25.21 5.24 -2.93
CA HIS A 226 26.13 6.05 -3.74
C HIS A 226 26.02 7.54 -3.42
N PRO A 227 26.16 7.97 -2.13
CA PRO A 227 25.76 9.31 -1.68
C PRO A 227 26.59 10.44 -2.31
N GLU A 228 27.84 10.17 -2.65
CA GLU A 228 28.72 11.19 -3.28
C GLU A 228 28.58 11.22 -4.80
N ALA A 229 28.06 10.15 -5.41
CA ALA A 229 28.02 9.99 -6.85
C ALA A 229 26.71 10.46 -7.49
N LEU A 230 25.60 10.39 -6.74
CA LEU A 230 24.25 10.60 -7.26
C LEU A 230 23.50 11.71 -6.51
N ALA A 231 22.80 12.56 -7.27
CA ALA A 231 21.94 13.63 -6.75
C ALA A 231 20.51 13.47 -7.28
N MET A 232 19.53 13.76 -6.42
CA MET A 232 18.12 13.79 -6.79
C MET A 232 17.72 15.16 -7.28
N LEU A 233 17.08 15.26 -8.44
CA LEU A 233 16.49 16.50 -8.91
C LEU A 233 15.28 16.90 -8.02
N PRO A 234 15.03 18.22 -7.85
CA PRO A 234 13.92 18.69 -7.02
C PRO A 234 12.54 18.44 -7.63
N ASP A 235 12.46 18.20 -8.94
CA ASP A 235 11.20 18.06 -9.66
C ASP A 235 10.36 16.86 -9.16
N ASP A 236 9.04 17.10 -9.04
CA ASP A 236 8.00 16.07 -8.89
C ASP A 236 7.24 15.97 -10.21
N LEU A 237 7.36 14.80 -10.88
CA LEU A 237 6.79 14.64 -12.21
C LEU A 237 5.40 14.00 -12.20
N SER A 238 4.99 13.34 -11.11
CA SER A 238 3.70 12.67 -11.00
C SER A 238 3.27 12.51 -9.55
N ILE A 239 2.06 11.97 -9.37
CA ILE A 239 1.61 11.36 -8.12
C ILE A 239 1.39 9.87 -8.39
N GLU A 240 2.15 9.03 -7.70
CA GLU A 240 2.11 7.58 -7.82
C GLU A 240 1.34 6.98 -6.63
N GLN A 241 0.17 6.45 -6.88
CA GLN A 241 -0.71 5.87 -5.86
C GLN A 241 -0.48 4.35 -5.79
N TYR A 242 0.12 3.85 -4.72
CA TYR A 242 0.40 2.43 -4.56
C TYR A 242 -0.75 1.68 -3.88
N ALA A 243 -0.98 0.46 -4.33
CA ALA A 243 -1.89 -0.49 -3.71
C ALA A 243 -1.38 -1.93 -3.85
N ILE A 244 -1.94 -2.83 -3.05
CA ILE A 244 -1.73 -4.27 -3.18
C ILE A 244 -2.45 -4.73 -4.45
N VAL A 245 -1.77 -5.49 -5.31
CA VAL A 245 -2.36 -6.05 -6.53
C VAL A 245 -3.14 -7.31 -6.17
N LEU A 246 -4.35 -7.41 -6.69
CA LEU A 246 -5.31 -8.48 -6.40
C LEU A 246 -5.87 -9.08 -7.69
N PRO A 247 -6.37 -10.33 -7.65
CA PRO A 247 -7.07 -10.95 -8.76
C PRO A 247 -8.28 -10.11 -9.18
N ARG A 248 -8.47 -9.94 -10.49
CA ARG A 248 -9.60 -9.18 -11.00
C ARG A 248 -10.92 -9.88 -10.68
N GLY A 249 -11.89 -9.10 -10.20
CA GLY A 249 -13.26 -9.56 -9.93
C GLY A 249 -13.44 -10.34 -8.63
N ASP A 250 -12.38 -10.68 -7.92
CA ASP A 250 -12.48 -11.34 -6.60
C ASP A 250 -12.80 -10.31 -5.50
N TRP A 251 -14.05 -9.86 -5.48
CA TRP A 251 -14.51 -8.86 -4.52
C TRP A 251 -14.40 -9.34 -3.06
N ALA A 252 -14.59 -10.65 -2.80
CA ALA A 252 -14.53 -11.19 -1.46
C ALA A 252 -13.10 -11.18 -0.91
N PHE A 253 -12.12 -11.56 -1.74
CA PHE A 253 -10.71 -11.46 -1.37
C PHE A 253 -10.27 -10.00 -1.20
N ARG A 254 -10.69 -9.12 -2.11
CA ARG A 254 -10.42 -7.69 -1.99
C ARG A 254 -11.01 -7.08 -0.71
N LEU A 255 -12.23 -7.48 -0.35
CA LEU A 255 -12.85 -7.03 0.90
C LEU A 255 -12.06 -7.51 2.12
N ALA A 256 -11.63 -8.78 2.15
CA ALA A 256 -10.83 -9.32 3.25
C ALA A 256 -9.48 -8.58 3.39
N VAL A 257 -8.81 -8.28 2.27
CA VAL A 257 -7.56 -7.50 2.26
C VAL A 257 -7.82 -6.07 2.76
N ASN A 258 -8.86 -5.40 2.28
CA ASN A 258 -9.20 -4.04 2.69
C ASN A 258 -9.63 -3.96 4.15
N THR A 259 -10.31 -4.98 4.67
CA THR A 259 -10.60 -5.09 6.12
C THR A 259 -9.31 -5.14 6.93
N GLY A 260 -8.33 -5.93 6.51
CA GLY A 260 -7.01 -5.98 7.17
C GLY A 260 -6.27 -4.65 7.14
N LEU A 261 -6.30 -3.95 6.00
CA LEU A 261 -5.72 -2.61 5.86
C LEU A 261 -6.42 -1.59 6.79
N ALA A 262 -7.76 -1.58 6.79
CA ALA A 262 -8.54 -0.67 7.63
C ALA A 262 -8.29 -0.92 9.13
N GLN A 263 -8.22 -2.18 9.56
CA GLN A 263 -7.85 -2.55 10.93
C GLN A 263 -6.47 -2.05 11.30
N PHE A 264 -5.47 -2.24 10.42
CA PHE A 264 -4.12 -1.74 10.64
C PHE A 264 -4.07 -0.22 10.76
N PHE A 265 -4.75 0.51 9.87
CA PHE A 265 -4.81 1.97 9.92
C PHE A 265 -5.55 2.49 11.17
N ARG A 266 -6.63 1.83 11.60
CA ARG A 266 -7.34 2.18 12.84
C ARG A 266 -6.50 1.92 14.09
N ALA A 267 -5.65 0.90 14.08
CA ALA A 267 -4.76 0.58 15.19
C ALA A 267 -3.67 1.63 15.45
N GLY A 268 -3.53 2.63 14.58
CA GLY A 268 -2.56 3.72 14.71
C GLY A 268 -1.10 3.32 14.52
N LYS A 269 -0.84 2.13 13.97
CA LYS A 269 0.53 1.58 13.78
C LYS A 269 1.23 2.06 12.50
N THR A 270 0.61 2.96 11.78
CA THR A 270 1.15 3.49 10.50
C THR A 270 2.44 4.25 10.71
N ASN A 271 2.54 5.07 11.79
CA ASN A 271 3.74 5.84 12.07
C ASN A 271 4.92 4.94 12.43
N ASP A 272 4.70 3.93 13.30
CA ASP A 272 5.74 2.97 13.67
C ASP A 272 6.28 2.21 12.45
N LEU A 273 5.37 1.81 11.54
CA LEU A 273 5.75 1.16 10.29
C LEU A 273 6.52 2.11 9.37
N PHE A 274 6.08 3.37 9.27
CA PHE A 274 6.74 4.38 8.46
C PHE A 274 8.14 4.69 8.99
N GLU A 275 8.29 4.98 10.28
CA GLU A 275 9.57 5.27 10.93
C GLU A 275 10.59 4.15 10.74
N ARG A 276 10.14 2.89 10.81
CA ARG A 276 10.99 1.72 10.59
C ARG A 276 11.64 1.71 9.21
N TRP A 277 10.91 2.10 8.17
CA TRP A 277 11.35 1.95 6.78
C TRP A 277 11.87 3.24 6.15
N PHE A 278 11.57 4.40 6.74
CA PHE A 278 11.92 5.71 6.19
C PHE A 278 12.80 6.54 7.14
N PHE A 279 13.72 5.87 7.83
CA PHE A 279 14.83 6.47 8.61
C PHE A 279 14.37 7.50 9.67
N GLY A 280 13.33 7.19 10.43
CA GLY A 280 12.82 8.08 11.48
C GLY A 280 12.10 9.33 10.94
N SER A 281 11.86 9.40 9.63
CA SER A 281 11.03 10.45 9.03
C SER A 281 9.56 10.28 9.42
N ARG A 282 8.79 11.36 9.28
CA ARG A 282 7.33 11.30 9.42
C ARG A 282 6.66 11.30 8.04
N PRO A 283 5.47 10.68 7.91
CA PRO A 283 4.69 10.79 6.68
C PRO A 283 4.41 12.25 6.34
N GLY A 284 4.50 12.60 5.05
CA GLY A 284 4.02 13.89 4.59
C GLY A 284 2.49 13.99 4.64
N LEU A 285 1.95 15.21 4.59
CA LEU A 285 0.52 15.51 4.74
C LEU A 285 -0.39 14.64 3.85
N LEU A 286 -0.01 14.40 2.60
CA LEU A 286 -0.81 13.59 1.67
C LEU A 286 -0.89 12.12 2.11
N LEU A 287 0.21 11.56 2.62
CA LEU A 287 0.24 10.19 3.12
C LEU A 287 -0.48 10.06 4.46
N GLU A 288 -0.39 11.07 5.35
CA GLU A 288 -1.20 11.13 6.58
C GLU A 288 -2.70 11.16 6.27
N ALA A 289 -3.10 11.97 5.29
CA ALA A 289 -4.49 12.01 4.82
C ALA A 289 -4.94 10.65 4.27
N LEU A 290 -4.11 9.97 3.50
CA LEU A 290 -4.39 8.62 3.00
C LEU A 290 -4.62 7.64 4.16
N TYR A 291 -3.75 7.62 5.15
CA TYR A 291 -3.92 6.75 6.33
C TYR A 291 -5.19 7.08 7.12
N ALA A 292 -5.52 8.36 7.27
CA ALA A 292 -6.74 8.79 7.95
C ALA A 292 -8.01 8.33 7.20
N LEU A 293 -8.05 8.50 5.87
CA LEU A 293 -9.14 8.04 5.00
C LEU A 293 -9.22 6.51 4.92
N GLY A 294 -8.10 5.82 5.08
CA GLY A 294 -8.04 4.35 5.11
C GLY A 294 -8.62 3.72 6.38
N ARG A 295 -8.93 4.50 7.44
CA ARG A 295 -9.56 4.04 8.69
C ARG A 295 -11.06 3.77 8.51
N ILE A 296 -11.42 3.02 7.47
CA ILE A 296 -12.82 2.70 7.17
C ILE A 296 -13.43 1.95 8.36
N SER A 297 -14.61 2.39 8.83
CA SER A 297 -15.38 1.72 9.89
C SER A 297 -16.08 0.48 9.36
N ASP A 298 -16.49 -0.39 10.29
CA ASP A 298 -17.35 -1.55 10.01
C ASP A 298 -18.78 -1.10 9.77
#